data_d394ba1534c78fc9cc3c89f8550a5bc9
#
_entry.id   d394ba1534c78fc9cc3c89f8550a5bc9
#
_cell.length_a   1.000
_cell.length_b   1.000
_cell.length_c   1.000
_cell.angle_alpha   90.00
_cell.angle_beta   90.00
_cell.angle_gamma   90.00
#
_symmetry.space_group_name_H-M   'P 1'
#
loop_
_entity.id
_entity.type
_entity.pdbx_description
1 polymer ?
#
loop_
_entity_poly.entity_id
_entity_poly.type
_entity_poly.pdbx_seq_one_letter_code
_entity_poly.pdbx_strand_id
1 'polypeptide(L)'
;MTLLDSKPPQPPSALRRYGPVVAVFLMGVAIILAYRFRDWTEERAVERFLTACEQGNYQEAYRLWQPSPSYSFNDFMHDWGEQGDYGKIREFQIMGSRSRGPTSVVIRVRINHVDPPLDIIVDRNSKGLAYSPF
;
A
#
# COMPACT_ATOMS: atom_id res chain seq x y z
N MET A 1 58.16 40.89 -7.04
CA MET A 1 57.40 39.74 -6.52
C MET A 1 57.40 39.86 -5.00
N THR A 2 56.34 40.41 -4.47
CA THR A 2 56.14 40.49 -3.03
C THR A 2 55.43 39.24 -2.54
N LEU A 3 56.06 38.49 -1.64
CA LEU A 3 55.53 37.28 -1.00
C LEU A 3 54.25 37.53 -0.14
N LEU A 4 53.74 38.76 -0.19
CA LEU A 4 52.60 39.23 0.60
C LEU A 4 51.23 39.12 -0.11
N ASP A 5 51.18 38.56 -1.34
CA ASP A 5 49.94 38.48 -2.12
C ASP A 5 49.38 37.07 -2.20
N SER A 6 49.70 36.22 -1.23
CA SER A 6 49.06 34.94 -1.06
C SER A 6 47.70 35.12 -0.40
N LYS A 7 46.64 35.21 -1.23
CA LYS A 7 45.28 35.20 -0.78
C LYS A 7 45.08 33.97 0.15
N PRO A 8 44.64 34.12 1.37
CA PRO A 8 44.45 32.97 2.26
C PRO A 8 43.48 31.98 1.60
N PRO A 9 43.74 30.69 1.75
CA PRO A 9 42.86 29.68 1.18
C PRO A 9 41.46 29.92 1.71
N GLN A 10 40.50 30.08 0.78
CA GLN A 10 39.10 30.24 1.14
C GLN A 10 38.64 28.99 1.85
N PRO A 11 37.90 29.08 2.97
CA PRO A 11 37.32 27.91 3.61
C PRO A 11 36.40 27.19 2.62
N PRO A 12 36.40 25.85 2.59
CA PRO A 12 35.53 25.09 1.69
C PRO A 12 34.09 25.52 1.92
N SER A 13 33.36 25.73 0.83
CA SER A 13 31.93 26.10 0.92
C SER A 13 31.19 25.10 1.80
N ALA A 14 30.23 25.56 2.57
CA ALA A 14 29.40 24.71 3.43
C ALA A 14 28.80 23.52 2.65
N LEU A 15 28.48 23.74 1.39
CA LEU A 15 27.98 22.71 0.48
C LEU A 15 29.01 21.57 0.26
N ARG A 16 30.28 21.91 0.10
CA ARG A 16 31.34 20.91 -0.07
C ARG A 16 31.62 20.13 1.21
N ARG A 17 31.44 20.76 2.36
CA ARG A 17 31.67 20.16 3.69
C ARG A 17 30.53 19.24 4.12
N TYR A 18 29.28 19.67 3.90
CA TYR A 18 28.08 18.96 4.36
C TYR A 18 27.34 18.21 3.24
N GLY A 19 27.65 18.48 1.98
CA GLY A 19 27.03 17.85 0.82
C GLY A 19 26.96 16.33 0.88
N PRO A 20 28.06 15.62 1.17
CA PRO A 20 28.04 14.15 1.28
C PRO A 20 27.14 13.64 2.41
N VAL A 21 27.13 14.32 3.56
CA VAL A 21 26.30 13.95 4.71
C VAL A 21 24.81 14.14 4.39
N VAL A 22 24.46 15.26 3.77
CA VAL A 22 23.09 15.55 3.32
C VAL A 22 22.66 14.55 2.26
N ALA A 23 23.53 14.19 1.31
CA ALA A 23 23.23 13.20 0.26
C ALA A 23 22.93 11.81 0.86
N VAL A 24 23.72 11.36 1.84
CA VAL A 24 23.49 10.08 2.53
C VAL A 24 22.18 10.12 3.31
N PHE A 25 21.91 11.22 4.00
CA PHE A 25 20.64 11.40 4.72
C PHE A 25 19.43 11.37 3.80
N LEU A 26 19.46 12.09 2.68
CA LEU A 26 18.38 12.10 1.69
C LEU A 26 18.19 10.73 1.05
N MET A 27 19.27 10.00 0.76
CA MET A 27 19.21 8.63 0.26
C MET A 27 18.55 7.71 1.28
N GLY A 28 18.90 7.80 2.55
CA GLY A 28 18.25 7.04 3.63
C GLY A 28 16.76 7.31 3.72
N VAL A 29 16.37 8.58 3.68
CA VAL A 29 14.95 8.99 3.67
C VAL A 29 14.23 8.44 2.42
N ALA A 30 14.85 8.54 1.24
CA ALA A 30 14.27 8.02 -0.01
C ALA A 30 14.06 6.50 0.06
N ILE A 31 14.99 5.75 0.62
CA ILE A 31 14.86 4.30 0.81
C ILE A 31 13.72 3.98 1.76
N ILE A 32 13.61 4.68 2.88
CA ILE A 32 12.52 4.48 3.86
C ILE A 32 11.17 4.79 3.20
N LEU A 33 11.05 5.88 2.46
CA LEU A 33 9.82 6.24 1.74
C LEU A 33 9.48 5.20 0.66
N ALA A 34 10.46 4.75 -0.12
CA ALA A 34 10.25 3.70 -1.12
C ALA A 34 9.73 2.41 -0.48
N TYR A 35 10.27 2.03 0.68
CA TYR A 35 9.78 0.87 1.43
C TYR A 35 8.38 1.08 1.97
N ARG A 36 8.08 2.26 2.50
CA ARG A 36 6.78 2.60 3.09
C ARG A 36 5.66 2.64 2.06
N PHE A 37 5.97 3.11 0.85
CA PHE A 37 4.98 3.27 -0.23
C PHE A 37 5.01 2.14 -1.25
N ARG A 38 5.80 1.08 -1.03
CA ARG A 38 5.95 -0.02 -1.98
C ARG A 38 4.63 -0.71 -2.32
N ASP A 39 3.79 -0.93 -1.33
CA ASP A 39 2.53 -1.66 -1.44
C ASP A 39 1.30 -0.72 -1.44
N TRP A 40 1.54 0.58 -1.60
CA TRP A 40 0.48 1.60 -1.53
C TRP A 40 -0.59 1.43 -2.62
N THR A 41 -0.21 1.02 -3.82
CA THR A 41 -1.16 0.79 -4.92
C THR A 41 -2.06 -0.40 -4.66
N GLU A 42 -1.55 -1.44 -4.01
CA GLU A 42 -2.28 -2.63 -3.61
C GLU A 42 -3.21 -2.33 -2.42
N GLU A 43 -2.75 -1.60 -1.44
CA GLU A 43 -3.59 -1.11 -0.34
C GLU A 43 -4.74 -0.25 -0.85
N ARG A 44 -4.48 0.62 -1.83
CA ARG A 44 -5.51 1.41 -2.51
C ARG A 44 -6.53 0.55 -3.27
N ALA A 45 -6.12 -0.56 -3.85
CA ALA A 45 -7.05 -1.48 -4.51
C ALA A 45 -8.04 -2.08 -3.50
N VAL A 46 -7.55 -2.52 -2.35
CA VAL A 46 -8.38 -3.03 -1.25
C VAL A 46 -9.28 -1.93 -0.67
N GLU A 47 -8.73 -0.74 -0.46
CA GLU A 47 -9.50 0.41 0.03
C GLU A 47 -10.68 0.75 -0.89
N ARG A 48 -10.46 0.80 -2.20
CA ARG A 48 -11.54 1.05 -3.18
C ARG A 48 -12.61 -0.04 -3.13
N PHE A 49 -12.20 -1.28 -3.05
CA PHE A 49 -13.11 -2.41 -2.93
C PHE A 49 -13.97 -2.33 -1.67
N LEU A 50 -13.36 -2.15 -0.51
CA LEU A 50 -14.09 -2.06 0.75
C LEU A 50 -14.96 -0.80 0.84
N THR A 51 -14.51 0.32 0.28
CA THR A 51 -15.33 1.52 0.17
C THR A 51 -16.56 1.30 -0.69
N ALA A 52 -16.43 0.58 -1.81
CA ALA A 52 -17.59 0.22 -2.64
C ALA A 52 -18.59 -0.67 -1.87
N CYS A 53 -18.10 -1.62 -1.08
CA CYS A 53 -18.94 -2.44 -0.20
C CYS A 53 -19.63 -1.58 0.89
N GLU A 54 -18.88 -0.68 1.53
CA GLU A 54 -19.40 0.24 2.55
C GLU A 54 -20.53 1.13 2.01
N GLN A 55 -20.38 1.60 0.79
CA GLN A 55 -21.38 2.42 0.09
C GLN A 55 -22.56 1.61 -0.46
N GLY A 56 -22.54 0.29 -0.35
CA GLY A 56 -23.56 -0.59 -0.92
C GLY A 56 -23.47 -0.73 -2.44
N ASN A 57 -22.38 -0.28 -3.05
CA ASN A 57 -22.15 -0.41 -4.50
C ASN A 57 -21.50 -1.76 -4.81
N TYR A 58 -22.27 -2.83 -4.62
CA TYR A 58 -21.78 -4.21 -4.78
C TYR A 58 -21.43 -4.58 -6.21
N GLN A 59 -22.04 -3.95 -7.20
CA GLN A 59 -21.68 -4.15 -8.61
C GLN A 59 -20.25 -3.69 -8.88
N GLU A 60 -19.89 -2.50 -8.40
CA GLU A 60 -18.54 -1.99 -8.52
C GLU A 60 -17.55 -2.81 -7.68
N ALA A 61 -17.92 -3.19 -6.47
CA ALA A 61 -17.11 -4.05 -5.62
C ALA A 61 -16.81 -5.40 -6.31
N TYR A 62 -17.82 -6.02 -6.90
CA TYR A 62 -17.67 -7.26 -7.68
C TYR A 62 -16.71 -7.09 -8.86
N ARG A 63 -16.83 -5.99 -9.59
CA ARG A 63 -15.93 -5.65 -10.69
C ARG A 63 -14.48 -5.48 -10.20
N LEU A 64 -14.27 -4.78 -9.08
CA LEU A 64 -12.96 -4.58 -8.48
C LEU A 64 -12.34 -5.86 -7.94
N TRP A 65 -13.15 -6.80 -7.49
CA TRP A 65 -12.70 -8.13 -7.09
C TRP A 65 -12.05 -8.90 -8.23
N GLN A 66 -12.43 -8.60 -9.47
CA GLN A 66 -12.01 -9.32 -10.68
C GLN A 66 -12.30 -10.83 -10.56
N PRO A 67 -13.57 -11.21 -10.43
CA PRO A 67 -13.95 -12.58 -10.13
C PRO A 67 -13.55 -13.54 -11.25
N SER A 68 -13.22 -14.78 -10.86
CA SER A 68 -13.09 -15.88 -11.81
C SER A 68 -14.46 -16.22 -12.44
N PRO A 69 -14.49 -16.89 -13.62
CA PRO A 69 -15.75 -17.28 -14.25
C PRO A 69 -16.65 -18.16 -13.37
N SER A 70 -16.07 -18.87 -12.41
CA SER A 70 -16.80 -19.74 -11.48
C SER A 70 -17.35 -19.01 -10.25
N TYR A 71 -16.96 -17.75 -10.02
CA TYR A 71 -17.41 -16.94 -8.89
C TYR A 71 -18.46 -15.94 -9.36
N SER A 72 -19.72 -16.29 -9.15
CA SER A 72 -20.85 -15.48 -9.63
C SER A 72 -21.09 -14.25 -8.74
N PHE A 73 -21.86 -13.29 -9.26
CA PHE A 73 -22.31 -12.15 -8.47
C PHE A 73 -23.15 -12.58 -7.25
N ASN A 74 -23.92 -13.67 -7.39
CA ASN A 74 -24.68 -14.20 -6.28
C ASN A 74 -23.78 -14.79 -5.18
N ASP A 75 -22.70 -15.48 -5.55
CA ASP A 75 -21.69 -15.96 -4.61
C ASP A 75 -21.02 -14.79 -3.90
N PHE A 76 -20.68 -13.75 -4.67
CA PHE A 76 -20.12 -12.52 -4.13
C PHE A 76 -21.06 -11.85 -3.10
N MET A 77 -22.35 -11.77 -3.40
CA MET A 77 -23.34 -11.19 -2.48
C MET A 77 -23.54 -12.06 -1.23
N HIS A 78 -23.35 -13.37 -1.35
CA HIS A 78 -23.36 -14.26 -0.19
C HIS A 78 -22.17 -14.01 0.74
N ASP A 79 -21.01 -13.72 0.18
CA ASP A 79 -19.80 -13.47 0.97
C ASP A 79 -19.73 -12.02 1.49
N TRP A 80 -20.00 -11.05 0.62
CA TRP A 80 -19.75 -9.63 0.84
C TRP A 80 -21.00 -8.75 0.96
N GLY A 81 -22.17 -9.29 0.65
CA GLY A 81 -23.44 -8.54 0.76
C GLY A 81 -23.80 -8.18 2.20
N GLU A 82 -24.83 -7.38 2.37
CA GLU A 82 -25.32 -6.95 3.69
C GLU A 82 -25.68 -8.09 4.63
N GLN A 83 -26.08 -9.22 4.07
CA GLN A 83 -26.40 -10.47 4.78
C GLN A 83 -25.31 -11.54 4.62
N GLY A 84 -24.16 -11.14 4.12
CA GLY A 84 -23.02 -12.04 3.94
C GLY A 84 -22.23 -12.27 5.24
N ASP A 85 -21.12 -12.98 5.09
CA ASP A 85 -20.30 -13.43 6.23
C ASP A 85 -19.81 -12.29 7.13
N TYR A 86 -19.55 -11.12 6.55
CA TYR A 86 -19.09 -9.94 7.28
C TYR A 86 -20.23 -8.98 7.67
N GLY A 87 -21.46 -9.26 7.22
CA GLY A 87 -22.57 -8.34 7.38
C GLY A 87 -22.37 -7.03 6.60
N LYS A 88 -23.18 -6.03 6.91
CA LYS A 88 -22.99 -4.69 6.33
C LYS A 88 -21.67 -4.08 6.82
N ILE A 89 -20.78 -3.79 5.88
CA ILE A 89 -19.52 -3.11 6.18
C ILE A 89 -19.82 -1.65 6.49
N ARG A 90 -19.50 -1.21 7.69
CA ARG A 90 -19.69 0.16 8.18
C ARG A 90 -18.37 0.91 8.32
N GLU A 91 -17.32 0.15 8.58
CA GLU A 91 -15.98 0.67 8.73
C GLU A 91 -14.95 -0.44 8.45
N PHE A 92 -13.79 -0.05 8.04
CA PHE A 92 -12.66 -0.95 7.88
C PHE A 92 -11.35 -0.22 8.17
N GLN A 93 -10.33 -0.98 8.51
CA GLN A 93 -9.00 -0.48 8.76
C GLN A 93 -7.97 -1.38 8.10
N ILE A 94 -7.11 -0.80 7.25
CA ILE A 94 -5.94 -1.48 6.73
C ILE A 94 -4.90 -1.52 7.85
N MET A 95 -4.51 -2.73 8.26
CA MET A 95 -3.58 -2.94 9.37
C MET A 95 -2.14 -3.06 8.92
N GLY A 96 -1.92 -3.40 7.65
CA GLY A 96 -0.60 -3.55 7.08
C GLY A 96 -0.59 -4.39 5.82
N SER A 97 0.58 -4.45 5.20
CA SER A 97 0.83 -5.21 3.99
C SER A 97 2.03 -6.13 4.15
N ARG A 98 2.03 -7.23 3.43
CA ARG A 98 3.11 -8.22 3.41
C ARG A 98 3.26 -8.77 2.00
N SER A 99 4.45 -8.70 1.43
CA SER A 99 4.72 -9.34 0.15
C SER A 99 4.54 -10.85 0.23
N ARG A 100 3.89 -11.41 -0.77
CA ARG A 100 3.74 -12.86 -0.98
C ARG A 100 4.30 -13.21 -2.35
N GLY A 101 5.57 -13.52 -2.38
CA GLY A 101 6.29 -13.72 -3.64
C GLY A 101 6.45 -12.43 -4.46
N PRO A 102 6.86 -12.55 -5.73
CA PRO A 102 7.15 -11.39 -6.58
C PRO A 102 5.89 -10.71 -7.13
N THR A 103 4.78 -11.41 -7.23
CA THR A 103 3.57 -10.98 -7.97
C THR A 103 2.38 -10.63 -7.09
N SER A 104 2.45 -10.89 -5.78
CA SER A 104 1.29 -10.72 -4.89
C SER A 104 1.67 -10.05 -3.58
N VAL A 105 0.69 -9.37 -3.01
CA VAL A 105 0.76 -8.74 -1.67
C VAL A 105 -0.43 -9.21 -0.87
N VAL A 106 -0.22 -9.52 0.40
CA VAL A 106 -1.29 -9.76 1.36
C VAL A 106 -1.54 -8.47 2.12
N ILE A 107 -2.75 -7.98 2.05
CA ILE A 107 -3.22 -6.81 2.81
C ILE A 107 -4.08 -7.31 3.96
N ARG A 108 -3.70 -6.98 5.17
CA ARG A 108 -4.46 -7.31 6.37
C ARG A 108 -5.44 -6.21 6.69
N VAL A 109 -6.71 -6.59 6.82
CA VAL A 109 -7.81 -5.65 7.04
C VAL A 109 -8.64 -6.09 8.24
N ARG A 110 -9.02 -5.14 9.09
CA ARG A 110 -10.07 -5.35 10.09
C ARG A 110 -11.36 -4.73 9.59
N ILE A 111 -12.44 -5.49 9.58
CA ILE A 111 -13.78 -5.07 9.15
C ILE A 111 -14.70 -5.05 10.36
N ASN A 112 -15.42 -3.96 10.58
CA ASN A 112 -16.40 -3.80 11.66
C ASN A 112 -15.88 -4.23 13.05
N HIS A 113 -14.60 -4.02 13.34
CA HIS A 113 -13.92 -4.46 14.58
C HIS A 113 -13.97 -5.97 14.84
N VAL A 114 -14.26 -6.79 13.83
CA VAL A 114 -14.30 -8.26 13.96
C VAL A 114 -12.88 -8.83 14.02
N ASP A 115 -12.65 -9.73 14.92
CA ASP A 115 -11.41 -10.51 15.02
C ASP A 115 -11.67 -11.99 14.68
N PRO A 116 -10.74 -12.67 14.04
CA PRO A 116 -9.45 -12.21 13.54
C PRO A 116 -9.56 -11.30 12.31
N PRO A 117 -8.54 -10.45 12.05
CA PRO A 117 -8.48 -9.67 10.81
C PRO A 117 -8.46 -10.56 9.57
N LEU A 118 -9.00 -10.03 8.47
CA LEU A 118 -9.01 -10.71 7.18
C LEU A 118 -7.73 -10.40 6.39
N ASP A 119 -7.15 -11.41 5.77
CA ASP A 119 -6.04 -11.25 4.82
C ASP A 119 -6.57 -11.35 3.39
N ILE A 120 -6.41 -10.28 2.62
CA ILE A 120 -6.77 -10.22 1.20
C ILE A 120 -5.50 -10.24 0.36
N ILE A 121 -5.43 -11.13 -0.63
CA ILE A 121 -4.34 -11.15 -1.60
C ILE A 121 -4.67 -10.19 -2.74
N VAL A 122 -3.70 -9.37 -3.10
CA VAL A 122 -3.77 -8.49 -4.27
C VAL A 122 -2.69 -8.89 -5.26
N ASP A 123 -3.09 -9.13 -6.51
CA ASP A 123 -2.15 -9.29 -7.62
C ASP A 123 -1.54 -7.94 -7.99
N ARG A 124 -0.21 -7.86 -8.09
CA ARG A 124 0.48 -6.60 -8.37
C ARG A 124 0.25 -6.05 -9.77
N ASN A 125 -0.03 -6.92 -10.73
CA ASN A 125 -0.22 -6.53 -12.12
C ASN A 125 -1.66 -6.13 -12.41
N SER A 126 -2.60 -7.03 -12.10
CA SER A 126 -4.03 -6.83 -12.40
C SER A 126 -4.77 -6.04 -11.34
N LYS A 127 -4.24 -5.96 -10.10
CA LYS A 127 -4.94 -5.46 -8.91
C LYS A 127 -6.21 -6.27 -8.58
N GLY A 128 -6.31 -7.50 -9.09
CA GLY A 128 -7.35 -8.44 -8.71
C GLY A 128 -7.19 -8.88 -7.27
N LEU A 129 -8.33 -9.13 -6.62
CA LEU A 129 -8.41 -9.48 -5.21
C LEU A 129 -8.79 -10.95 -5.03
N ALA A 130 -8.29 -11.57 -3.96
CA ALA A 130 -8.65 -12.92 -3.58
C ALA A 130 -8.52 -13.11 -2.08
N TYR A 131 -9.19 -14.12 -1.53
CA TYR A 131 -8.95 -14.55 -0.16
C TYR A 131 -7.57 -15.18 -0.04
N SER A 132 -6.88 -14.90 1.06
CA SER A 132 -5.66 -15.61 1.38
C SER A 132 -6.00 -17.01 1.91
N PRO A 133 -5.65 -18.08 1.22
CA PRO A 133 -5.67 -19.38 1.84
C PRO A 133 -4.52 -19.44 2.83
N PHE A 134 -4.83 -19.25 4.09
CA PHE A 134 -3.97 -19.36 5.29
C PHE A 134 -2.49 -18.93 5.18
#